data_f42f1b14bb6f73bc2d5cfb78057b3ff8
#
_entry.id   f42f1b14bb6f73bc2d5cfb78057b3ff8
#
_cell.length_a   1.000
_cell.length_b   1.000
_cell.length_c   1.000
_cell.angle_alpha   90.00
_cell.angle_beta   90.00
_cell.angle_gamma   90.00
#
_symmetry.space_group_name_H-M   'P 1'
#
loop_
_entity.id
_entity.type
_entity.pdbx_description
1 polymer ?
#
loop_
_entity_poly.entity_id
_entity_poly.type
_entity_poly.pdbx_seq_one_letter_code
_entity_poly.pdbx_strand_id
1 'polypeptide(L)'
;MESPLQRVARSAPACATACAVFLATHVSAAPSAPNPHATETVHATAASASASAGVQHRVHHSPYLAAQHLGSADVNYAVQWGVDSMQAHQTNGGNLIRFSYRVLDANKAIVLIDKVAAPLMVSPAAHVALQVPVMDKVGPLRQATELESGKTYWMVFSNKGGPVKPGDHVSVVVGAFRVDGLVVQ
;
A
#
# COMPACT_ATOMS: atom_id res chain seq x y z
N MET A 1 -8.79 53.15 37.20
CA MET A 1 -9.94 53.11 36.26
C MET A 1 -10.08 51.67 35.83
N GLU A 2 -11.14 51.04 36.31
CA GLU A 2 -11.38 49.60 36.39
C GLU A 2 -11.87 49.00 35.08
N SER A 3 -11.64 47.72 35.01
CA SER A 3 -12.17 46.71 34.06
C SER A 3 -13.68 46.76 33.84
N PRO A 4 -14.22 45.99 32.87
CA PRO A 4 -14.83 44.76 33.34
C PRO A 4 -14.60 43.51 32.52
N LEU A 5 -14.50 42.44 33.26
CA LEU A 5 -14.70 41.04 32.94
C LEU A 5 -16.00 40.80 32.13
N GLN A 6 -15.91 40.11 31.03
CA GLN A 6 -17.07 39.46 30.44
C GLN A 6 -16.86 37.93 30.41
N ARG A 7 -17.51 37.36 31.40
CA ARG A 7 -17.78 35.92 31.58
C ARG A 7 -18.94 35.57 30.65
N VAL A 8 -18.74 34.76 29.66
CA VAL A 8 -19.84 34.11 28.93
C VAL A 8 -19.81 32.61 29.19
N ALA A 9 -20.92 32.17 29.75
CA ALA A 9 -21.20 30.84 30.23
C ALA A 9 -21.56 29.88 29.09
N ARG A 10 -21.14 28.64 29.32
CA ARG A 10 -21.79 27.32 29.12
C ARG A 10 -23.03 27.28 28.20
N SER A 11 -22.95 26.38 27.24
CA SER A 11 -24.04 25.42 27.01
C SER A 11 -23.50 24.18 26.27
N ALA A 12 -23.54 23.08 26.99
CA ALA A 12 -23.54 21.75 26.43
C ALA A 12 -24.98 21.36 26.04
N PRO A 13 -25.19 20.60 25.00
CA PRO A 13 -26.33 19.70 24.94
C PRO A 13 -25.85 18.24 25.03
N ALA A 14 -26.37 17.60 26.03
CA ALA A 14 -26.52 16.15 26.08
C ALA A 14 -27.63 15.74 25.09
N CYS A 15 -27.39 14.70 24.34
CA CYS A 15 -28.38 13.86 23.67
C CYS A 15 -27.80 12.47 23.63
N ALA A 16 -28.20 11.60 24.54
CA ALA A 16 -29.30 10.66 24.50
C ALA A 16 -29.11 9.56 23.45
N THR A 17 -28.58 8.45 23.92
CA THR A 17 -28.99 7.03 23.85
C THR A 17 -30.04 6.70 22.77
N ALA A 18 -29.66 5.86 21.85
CA ALA A 18 -30.57 4.92 21.19
C ALA A 18 -29.83 3.60 20.93
N CYS A 19 -30.07 2.65 21.83
CA CYS A 19 -29.90 1.21 21.62
C CYS A 19 -30.87 0.76 20.54
N ALA A 20 -30.38 0.19 19.45
CA ALA A 20 -31.15 -0.68 18.59
C ALA A 20 -30.53 -2.06 18.61
N VAL A 21 -31.16 -2.92 19.38
CA VAL A 21 -30.98 -4.38 19.39
C VAL A 21 -31.61 -4.90 18.10
N PHE A 22 -30.82 -5.49 17.22
CA PHE A 22 -31.33 -6.33 16.13
C PHE A 22 -31.03 -7.79 16.46
N LEU A 23 -32.13 -8.51 16.75
CA LEU A 23 -32.15 -9.95 16.98
C LEU A 23 -31.84 -10.69 15.68
N ALA A 24 -31.06 -11.73 15.88
CA ALA A 24 -30.75 -12.78 14.93
C ALA A 24 -31.99 -13.54 14.45
N THR A 25 -31.99 -13.91 13.18
CA THR A 25 -32.74 -15.07 12.72
C THR A 25 -31.79 -16.03 12.01
N HIS A 26 -31.60 -17.16 12.66
CA HIS A 26 -30.98 -18.34 12.11
C HIS A 26 -31.86 -18.90 11.00
N VAL A 27 -31.30 -19.14 9.83
CA VAL A 27 -31.83 -20.10 8.89
C VAL A 27 -30.81 -21.21 8.69
N SER A 28 -31.18 -22.33 9.28
CA SER A 28 -30.57 -23.64 9.13
C SER A 28 -31.06 -24.23 7.81
N ALA A 29 -30.18 -24.70 6.96
CA ALA A 29 -30.51 -25.65 5.91
C ALA A 29 -29.45 -26.73 5.86
N ALA A 30 -29.92 -27.93 6.07
CA ALA A 30 -29.22 -29.19 6.20
C ALA A 30 -28.84 -29.81 4.83
N PRO A 31 -28.14 -30.95 4.85
CA PRO A 31 -27.29 -31.43 3.76
C PRO A 31 -28.03 -32.36 2.81
N SER A 32 -27.58 -32.39 1.59
CA SER A 32 -27.96 -33.45 0.64
C SER A 32 -26.81 -34.41 0.42
N ALA A 33 -27.08 -35.66 0.76
CA ALA A 33 -26.25 -36.83 0.64
C ALA A 33 -26.30 -37.43 -0.80
N PRO A 34 -25.63 -38.57 -1.02
CA PRO A 34 -24.85 -38.83 -2.23
C PRO A 34 -25.60 -39.71 -3.26
N ASN A 35 -25.09 -39.67 -4.47
CA ASN A 35 -25.55 -40.60 -5.49
C ASN A 35 -24.43 -41.61 -5.86
N PRO A 36 -24.66 -42.92 -5.69
CA PRO A 36 -23.78 -43.95 -6.16
C PRO A 36 -24.34 -44.58 -7.44
N HIS A 37 -23.57 -44.70 -8.49
CA HIS A 37 -23.63 -45.66 -9.59
C HIS A 37 -22.53 -45.27 -10.59
N ALA A 38 -21.75 -46.11 -11.17
CA ALA A 38 -21.76 -47.54 -11.30
C ALA A 38 -20.31 -48.03 -11.63
N THR A 39 -20.07 -49.19 -11.17
CA THR A 39 -19.07 -50.18 -11.56
C THR A 39 -18.96 -50.32 -13.08
N GLU A 40 -17.78 -50.31 -13.63
CA GLU A 40 -17.44 -51.31 -14.66
C GLU A 40 -15.93 -51.56 -14.75
N THR A 41 -15.66 -52.79 -14.73
CA THR A 41 -14.45 -53.57 -14.63
C THR A 41 -13.83 -53.79 -16.00
N VAL A 42 -12.54 -54.13 -15.97
CA VAL A 42 -11.71 -54.94 -16.91
C VAL A 42 -11.07 -54.23 -18.10
N HIS A 43 -9.79 -54.18 -18.28
CA HIS A 43 -8.87 -55.27 -18.65
C HIS A 43 -7.41 -54.80 -18.54
N ALA A 44 -6.64 -55.66 -17.97
CA ALA A 44 -5.19 -55.62 -18.01
C ALA A 44 -4.68 -55.84 -19.45
N THR A 45 -3.64 -55.11 -19.83
CA THR A 45 -2.62 -55.62 -20.74
C THR A 45 -1.30 -54.94 -20.49
N ALA A 46 -0.29 -55.77 -20.44
CA ALA A 46 1.06 -55.49 -19.99
C ALA A 46 1.91 -54.68 -20.95
N ALA A 47 2.96 -54.12 -20.32
CA ALA A 47 4.33 -53.95 -20.83
C ALA A 47 4.54 -53.00 -22.01
N SER A 48 5.15 -51.83 -21.67
CA SER A 48 6.38 -51.44 -22.38
C SER A 48 7.13 -50.39 -21.51
N ALA A 49 8.26 -50.83 -21.03
CA ALA A 49 9.28 -49.96 -20.47
C ALA A 49 9.82 -49.06 -21.57
N SER A 50 9.53 -47.73 -21.42
CA SER A 50 10.25 -46.72 -22.18
C SER A 50 10.83 -45.76 -21.16
N ALA A 51 12.14 -45.83 -21.03
CA ALA A 51 12.95 -44.85 -20.33
C ALA A 51 12.70 -43.46 -20.93
N SER A 52 11.84 -42.71 -20.30
CA SER A 52 11.76 -41.27 -20.57
C SER A 52 12.86 -40.59 -19.78
N ALA A 53 13.95 -40.28 -20.49
CA ALA A 53 14.97 -39.34 -20.04
C ALA A 53 14.23 -38.08 -19.58
N GLY A 54 14.34 -37.80 -18.29
CA GLY A 54 13.80 -36.57 -17.70
C GLY A 54 14.44 -35.36 -18.40
N VAL A 55 13.69 -34.75 -19.29
CA VAL A 55 13.99 -33.41 -19.74
C VAL A 55 13.77 -32.51 -18.55
N GLN A 56 14.84 -32.29 -17.80
CA GLN A 56 14.87 -31.21 -16.83
C GLN A 56 14.69 -29.94 -17.64
N HIS A 57 13.46 -29.41 -17.63
CA HIS A 57 13.16 -28.08 -18.09
C HIS A 57 13.93 -27.13 -17.18
N ARG A 58 15.15 -26.83 -17.57
CA ARG A 58 15.93 -25.76 -17.00
C ARG A 58 15.14 -24.48 -17.33
N VAL A 59 14.35 -24.00 -16.37
CA VAL A 59 13.68 -22.70 -16.47
C VAL A 59 14.79 -21.68 -16.60
N HIS A 60 15.14 -21.36 -17.83
CA HIS A 60 15.97 -20.20 -18.11
C HIS A 60 15.13 -18.98 -17.69
N HIS A 61 15.33 -18.51 -16.48
CA HIS A 61 14.88 -17.17 -16.12
C HIS A 61 15.63 -16.21 -17.02
N SER A 62 14.98 -15.84 -18.11
CA SER A 62 15.49 -14.79 -18.99
C SER A 62 15.64 -13.53 -18.14
N PRO A 63 16.84 -12.94 -18.05
CA PRO A 63 17.01 -11.68 -17.34
C PRO A 63 16.16 -10.56 -17.96
N TYR A 64 15.72 -10.72 -19.20
CA TYR A 64 14.79 -9.84 -19.87
C TYR A 64 13.38 -9.85 -19.28
N LEU A 65 12.90 -10.95 -18.74
CA LEU A 65 11.56 -11.02 -18.11
C LEU A 65 11.53 -10.30 -16.75
N ALA A 66 12.62 -10.38 -15.98
CA ALA A 66 12.74 -9.63 -14.74
C ALA A 66 12.80 -8.11 -14.98
N ALA A 67 13.50 -7.69 -16.03
CA ALA A 67 13.56 -6.28 -16.42
C ALA A 67 12.22 -5.74 -16.95
N GLN A 68 11.43 -6.58 -17.62
CA GLN A 68 10.11 -6.18 -18.13
C GLN A 68 9.07 -5.99 -17.02
N HIS A 69 9.16 -6.74 -15.92
CA HIS A 69 8.24 -6.55 -14.80
C HIS A 69 8.51 -5.28 -13.99
N LEU A 70 9.77 -4.87 -13.86
CA LEU A 70 10.12 -3.59 -13.24
C LEU A 70 9.76 -2.40 -14.15
N GLY A 71 9.93 -2.55 -15.46
CA GLY A 71 9.63 -1.49 -16.43
C GLY A 71 8.15 -1.22 -16.66
N SER A 72 7.26 -2.22 -16.51
CA SER A 72 5.84 -2.00 -16.80
C SER A 72 5.12 -1.25 -15.68
N ALA A 73 5.50 -1.43 -14.42
CA ALA A 73 4.95 -0.68 -13.31
C ALA A 73 5.40 0.80 -13.38
N ASP A 74 6.69 1.05 -13.58
CA ASP A 74 7.22 2.41 -13.72
C ASP A 74 6.63 3.16 -14.92
N VAL A 75 6.42 2.47 -16.05
CA VAL A 75 5.76 3.05 -17.23
C VAL A 75 4.32 3.46 -16.92
N ASN A 76 3.57 2.66 -16.17
CA ASN A 76 2.22 3.01 -15.76
C ASN A 76 2.18 4.27 -14.88
N TYR A 77 3.10 4.39 -13.91
CA TYR A 77 3.18 5.59 -13.05
C TYR A 77 3.63 6.83 -13.82
N ALA A 78 4.55 6.68 -14.77
CA ALA A 78 4.98 7.77 -15.65
C ALA A 78 3.83 8.30 -16.50
N VAL A 79 3.03 7.41 -17.08
CA VAL A 79 1.89 7.79 -17.93
C VAL A 79 0.74 8.39 -17.11
N GLN A 80 0.40 7.78 -15.98
CA GLN A 80 -0.76 8.16 -15.18
C GLN A 80 -0.47 9.37 -14.28
N TRP A 81 0.68 9.39 -13.61
CA TRP A 81 1.01 10.35 -12.57
C TRP A 81 2.19 11.27 -12.93
N GLY A 82 2.84 11.04 -14.06
CA GLY A 82 3.98 11.84 -14.49
C GLY A 82 5.19 11.71 -13.56
N VAL A 83 5.39 10.55 -12.92
CA VAL A 83 6.52 10.30 -12.01
C VAL A 83 7.18 8.95 -12.30
N ASP A 84 8.46 8.86 -11.99
CA ASP A 84 9.25 7.62 -12.04
C ASP A 84 10.28 7.55 -10.89
N SER A 85 11.15 6.54 -10.95
CA SER A 85 12.29 6.36 -10.02
C SER A 85 11.89 6.46 -8.56
N MET A 86 10.75 5.86 -8.21
CA MET A 86 10.22 5.87 -6.85
C MET A 86 11.01 4.93 -5.96
N GLN A 87 11.45 5.43 -4.80
CA GLN A 87 12.29 4.70 -3.85
C GLN A 87 11.87 5.01 -2.41
N ALA A 88 12.00 4.01 -1.55
CA ALA A 88 11.79 4.15 -0.11
C ALA A 88 13.06 3.73 0.62
N HIS A 89 13.69 4.66 1.37
CA HIS A 89 14.91 4.40 2.13
C HIS A 89 14.73 4.71 3.61
N GLN A 90 15.24 3.85 4.46
CA GLN A 90 15.33 4.18 5.89
C GLN A 90 16.36 5.25 6.14
N THR A 91 16.03 6.17 7.04
CA THR A 91 16.91 7.25 7.49
C THR A 91 16.82 7.41 9.01
N ASN A 92 17.73 8.18 9.59
CA ASN A 92 17.75 8.48 11.03
C ASN A 92 17.72 7.21 11.91
N GLY A 93 18.58 6.23 11.60
CA GLY A 93 18.66 4.98 12.36
C GLY A 93 17.37 4.14 12.31
N GLY A 94 16.63 4.22 11.22
CA GLY A 94 15.39 3.46 11.03
C GLY A 94 14.12 4.12 11.58
N ASN A 95 14.23 5.28 12.26
CA ASN A 95 13.07 5.98 12.82
C ASN A 95 12.25 6.78 11.78
N LEU A 96 12.81 6.98 10.61
CA LEU A 96 12.18 7.68 9.50
C LEU A 96 12.35 6.88 8.21
N ILE A 97 11.36 6.98 7.31
CA ILE A 97 11.45 6.44 5.96
C ILE A 97 11.27 7.58 4.98
N ARG A 98 12.26 7.79 4.13
CA ARG A 98 12.21 8.78 3.06
C ARG A 98 11.70 8.13 1.79
N PHE A 99 10.59 8.62 1.28
CA PHE A 99 10.09 8.32 -0.05
C PHE A 99 10.57 9.40 -1.00
N SER A 100 11.20 9.02 -2.09
CA SER A 100 11.66 9.93 -3.15
C SER A 100 11.10 9.50 -4.50
N TYR A 101 10.83 10.46 -5.38
CA TYR A 101 10.30 10.27 -6.71
C TYR A 101 10.82 11.36 -7.65
N ARG A 102 11.01 11.04 -8.92
CA ARG A 102 11.36 12.01 -9.95
C ARG A 102 10.12 12.42 -10.74
N VAL A 103 9.95 13.72 -10.96
CA VAL A 103 8.83 14.27 -11.72
C VAL A 103 9.19 14.28 -13.19
N LEU A 104 8.35 13.71 -14.03
CA LEU A 104 8.42 13.76 -15.49
C LEU A 104 7.47 14.82 -16.06
N ASP A 105 6.26 14.90 -15.50
CA ASP A 105 5.22 15.85 -15.86
C ASP A 105 4.64 16.51 -14.62
N ALA A 106 4.94 17.80 -14.44
CA ALA A 106 4.54 18.57 -13.27
C ALA A 106 3.00 18.69 -13.14
N ASN A 107 2.28 18.77 -14.27
CA ASN A 107 0.82 18.90 -14.25
C ASN A 107 0.13 17.63 -13.74
N LYS A 108 0.65 16.47 -14.09
CA LYS A 108 0.14 15.18 -13.60
C LYS A 108 0.54 14.92 -12.17
N ALA A 109 1.75 15.32 -11.78
CA ALA A 109 2.30 15.07 -10.44
C ALA A 109 1.75 16.02 -9.37
N ILE A 110 0.93 17.02 -9.71
CA ILE A 110 0.43 18.06 -8.81
C ILE A 110 -0.29 17.46 -7.57
N VAL A 111 -0.90 16.29 -7.69
CA VAL A 111 -1.54 15.59 -6.58
C VAL A 111 -0.58 15.28 -5.43
N LEU A 112 0.73 15.10 -5.73
CA LEU A 112 1.76 14.79 -4.74
C LEU A 112 2.14 15.97 -3.85
N ILE A 113 1.84 17.21 -4.27
CA ILE A 113 2.08 18.42 -3.48
C ILE A 113 0.79 19.03 -2.91
N ASP A 114 -0.35 18.39 -3.14
CA ASP A 114 -1.62 18.85 -2.59
C ASP A 114 -1.52 18.97 -1.05
N LYS A 115 -1.71 20.18 -0.55
CA LYS A 115 -1.57 20.49 0.89
C LYS A 115 -2.71 19.91 1.72
N VAL A 116 -3.86 19.66 1.11
CA VAL A 116 -5.04 19.06 1.77
C VAL A 116 -4.87 17.55 1.91
N ALA A 117 -4.25 16.91 0.94
CA ALA A 117 -3.99 15.48 1.00
C ALA A 117 -2.92 15.15 2.04
N ALA A 118 -3.28 14.34 3.04
CA ALA A 118 -2.35 13.80 4.02
C ALA A 118 -1.65 12.56 3.44
N PRO A 119 -0.32 12.59 3.20
CA PRO A 119 0.38 11.41 2.72
C PRO A 119 0.41 10.31 3.78
N LEU A 120 0.19 9.07 3.36
CA LEU A 120 0.28 7.87 4.19
C LEU A 120 1.20 6.85 3.53
N MET A 121 2.03 6.19 4.34
CA MET A 121 2.77 5.01 3.92
C MET A 121 2.23 3.82 4.70
N VAL A 122 1.72 2.82 4.00
CA VAL A 122 1.10 1.62 4.58
C VAL A 122 2.05 0.45 4.42
N SER A 123 2.35 -0.24 5.51
CA SER A 123 3.04 -1.52 5.51
C SER A 123 2.05 -2.63 5.88
N PRO A 124 1.67 -3.48 4.92
CA PRO A 124 0.79 -4.61 5.21
C PRO A 124 1.44 -5.64 6.15
N ALA A 125 2.76 -5.84 6.01
CA ALA A 125 3.49 -6.80 6.85
C ALA A 125 3.56 -6.38 8.32
N ALA A 126 3.76 -5.08 8.57
CA ALA A 126 3.82 -4.53 9.93
C ALA A 126 2.44 -4.10 10.47
N HIS A 127 1.38 -4.15 9.67
CA HIS A 127 0.03 -3.69 10.00
C HIS A 127 -0.03 -2.24 10.50
N VAL A 128 0.78 -1.36 9.91
CA VAL A 128 0.87 0.06 10.30
C VAL A 128 0.67 1.00 9.12
N ALA A 129 0.15 2.18 9.43
CA ALA A 129 0.11 3.32 8.53
C ALA A 129 0.96 4.45 9.13
N LEU A 130 2.04 4.79 8.44
CA LEU A 130 2.98 5.82 8.83
C LEU A 130 2.54 7.17 8.24
N GLN A 131 2.69 8.23 9.01
CA GLN A 131 2.33 9.59 8.61
C GLN A 131 3.58 10.45 8.44
N VAL A 132 3.43 11.53 7.67
CA VAL A 132 4.47 12.58 7.58
C VAL A 132 4.50 13.35 8.89
N PRO A 133 5.62 13.39 9.61
CA PRO A 133 5.73 14.16 10.85
C PRO A 133 5.65 15.66 10.56
N VAL A 134 4.96 16.37 11.44
CA VAL A 134 4.86 17.83 11.40
C VAL A 134 5.80 18.40 12.46
N MET A 135 6.65 19.34 12.05
CA MET A 135 7.55 20.03 12.95
C MET A 135 7.08 21.46 13.20
N ASP A 136 7.13 21.92 14.44
CA ASP A 136 6.56 23.21 14.88
C ASP A 136 7.05 24.43 14.08
N LYS A 137 8.31 24.42 13.65
CA LYS A 137 8.92 25.55 12.93
C LYS A 137 9.00 25.37 11.41
N VAL A 138 8.90 24.14 10.92
CA VAL A 138 9.14 23.78 9.51
C VAL A 138 7.86 23.29 8.83
N GLY A 139 6.90 22.79 9.60
CA GLY A 139 5.70 22.15 9.11
C GLY A 139 5.93 20.69 8.72
N PRO A 140 5.11 20.13 7.81
CA PRO A 140 5.22 18.75 7.37
C PRO A 140 6.56 18.48 6.68
N LEU A 141 7.22 17.37 7.01
CA LEU A 141 8.49 16.96 6.39
C LEU A 141 8.25 16.40 4.97
N ARG A 142 7.81 17.25 4.07
CA ARG A 142 7.67 16.97 2.64
C ARG A 142 8.01 18.20 1.82
N GLN A 143 8.50 17.99 0.62
CA GLN A 143 8.62 19.06 -0.35
C GLN A 143 7.24 19.27 -1.00
N ALA A 144 6.63 20.42 -0.75
CA ALA A 144 5.33 20.83 -1.30
C ALA A 144 5.45 22.19 -2.01
N THR A 145 6.57 22.38 -2.70
CA THR A 145 6.86 23.52 -3.56
C THR A 145 6.40 23.23 -4.98
N GLU A 146 6.48 24.23 -5.84
CA GLU A 146 6.21 24.06 -7.28
C GLU A 146 7.05 22.93 -7.86
N LEU A 147 6.39 22.05 -8.64
CA LEU A 147 7.03 20.92 -9.26
C LEU A 147 7.68 21.33 -10.58
N GLU A 148 8.90 20.87 -10.79
CA GLU A 148 9.63 21.04 -12.03
C GLU A 148 9.94 19.67 -12.64
N SER A 149 9.68 19.52 -13.94
CA SER A 149 10.01 18.28 -14.66
C SER A 149 11.51 18.03 -14.65
N GLY A 150 11.88 16.75 -14.47
CA GLY A 150 13.25 16.28 -14.34
C GLY A 150 13.84 16.36 -12.93
N LYS A 151 13.19 17.04 -11.98
CA LYS A 151 13.66 17.13 -10.59
C LYS A 151 13.14 15.99 -9.72
N THR A 152 13.94 15.65 -8.70
CA THR A 152 13.57 14.66 -7.68
C THR A 152 13.04 15.36 -6.44
N TYR A 153 11.90 14.88 -5.95
CA TYR A 153 11.24 15.36 -4.74
C TYR A 153 11.18 14.25 -3.70
N TRP A 154 10.87 14.63 -2.47
CA TRP A 154 10.80 13.66 -1.38
C TRP A 154 9.77 14.07 -0.31
N MET A 155 9.34 13.08 0.42
CA MET A 155 8.60 13.19 1.68
C MET A 155 9.11 12.15 2.67
N VAL A 156 8.97 12.42 3.97
CA VAL A 156 9.46 11.57 5.03
C VAL A 156 8.29 11.08 5.87
N PHE A 157 8.29 9.80 6.20
CA PHE A 157 7.29 9.16 7.04
C PHE A 157 7.90 8.77 8.39
N SER A 158 7.13 8.93 9.46
CA SER A 158 7.55 8.57 10.81
C SER A 158 7.49 7.07 11.01
N ASN A 159 8.65 6.44 11.23
CA ASN A 159 8.79 5.01 11.54
C ASN A 159 9.24 4.82 12.99
N LYS A 160 8.64 5.59 13.91
CA LYS A 160 9.02 5.59 15.33
C LYS A 160 8.90 4.19 15.93
N GLY A 161 10.01 3.73 16.52
CA GLY A 161 10.11 2.37 17.06
C GLY A 161 10.43 1.30 16.01
N GLY A 162 10.64 1.68 14.75
CA GLY A 162 11.12 0.79 13.69
C GLY A 162 10.17 -0.35 13.31
N PRO A 163 8.82 -0.16 13.27
CA PRO A 163 7.91 -1.24 12.87
C PRO A 163 8.14 -1.71 11.44
N VAL A 164 8.52 -0.81 10.54
CA VAL A 164 8.87 -1.14 9.15
C VAL A 164 10.39 -1.25 9.02
N LYS A 165 10.85 -2.33 8.41
CA LYS A 165 12.28 -2.68 8.30
C LYS A 165 12.74 -2.68 6.83
N PRO A 166 14.06 -2.61 6.60
CA PRO A 166 14.60 -2.87 5.26
C PRO A 166 14.16 -4.23 4.74
N GLY A 167 13.74 -4.27 3.47
CA GLY A 167 13.17 -5.45 2.82
C GLY A 167 11.64 -5.52 2.89
N ASP A 168 10.98 -4.75 3.75
CA ASP A 168 9.52 -4.73 3.81
C ASP A 168 8.93 -4.03 2.57
N HIS A 169 7.77 -4.54 2.13
CA HIS A 169 6.99 -3.92 1.07
C HIS A 169 6.03 -2.89 1.66
N VAL A 170 6.03 -1.70 1.08
CA VAL A 170 5.16 -0.60 1.49
C VAL A 170 4.40 -0.01 0.32
N SER A 171 3.27 0.61 0.62
CA SER A 171 2.48 1.38 -0.33
C SER A 171 2.42 2.83 0.11
N VAL A 172 2.56 3.78 -0.83
CA VAL A 172 2.42 5.21 -0.56
C VAL A 172 1.14 5.73 -1.20
N VAL A 173 0.36 6.46 -0.42
CA VAL A 173 -0.92 7.05 -0.83
C VAL A 173 -0.91 8.54 -0.55
N VAL A 174 -1.24 9.36 -1.56
CA VAL A 174 -1.38 10.82 -1.44
C VAL A 174 -2.60 11.26 -2.24
N GLY A 175 -3.72 11.49 -1.59
CA GLY A 175 -4.98 11.76 -2.27
C GLY A 175 -5.37 10.62 -3.23
N ALA A 176 -5.45 10.91 -4.52
CA ALA A 176 -5.72 9.92 -5.56
C ALA A 176 -4.48 9.14 -6.02
N PHE A 177 -3.27 9.65 -5.74
CA PHE A 177 -2.03 8.95 -6.06
C PHE A 177 -1.84 7.73 -5.17
N ARG A 178 -1.47 6.61 -5.77
CA ARG A 178 -1.11 5.39 -5.07
C ARG A 178 0.01 4.66 -5.78
N VAL A 179 1.00 4.24 -5.04
CA VAL A 179 2.04 3.32 -5.49
C VAL A 179 2.16 2.18 -4.49
N ASP A 180 2.19 0.96 -5.01
CA ASP A 180 2.23 -0.26 -4.21
C ASP A 180 3.54 -1.03 -4.44
N GLY A 181 3.93 -1.81 -3.44
CA GLY A 181 5.03 -2.77 -3.57
C GLY A 181 6.43 -2.16 -3.57
N LEU A 182 6.60 -0.93 -3.06
CA LEU A 182 7.93 -0.36 -2.86
C LEU A 182 8.69 -1.13 -1.79
N VAL A 183 9.91 -1.54 -2.09
CA VAL A 183 10.79 -2.20 -1.12
C VAL A 183 11.57 -1.13 -0.35
N VAL A 184 11.50 -1.19 0.97
CA VAL A 184 12.27 -0.31 1.86
C VAL A 184 13.74 -0.74 1.85
N GLN A 185 14.63 0.20 1.61
CA GLN A 185 16.09 0.03 1.55
C GLN A 185 16.77 0.68 2.75
#